data_acf9ceb9eb9b4a81ba6fa691fd08e78f
#
_entry.id   acf9ceb9eb9b4a81ba6fa691fd08e78f
#
_cell.length_a   1.000
_cell.length_b   1.000
_cell.length_c   1.000
_cell.angle_alpha   90.00
_cell.angle_beta   90.00
_cell.angle_gamma   90.00
#
_symmetry.space_group_name_H-M   'P 1'
#
loop_
_entity.id
_entity.type
_entity.pdbx_description
1 polymer ?
#
loop_
_entity_poly.entity_id
_entity_poly.type
_entity_poly.pdbx_seq_one_letter_code
_entity_poly.pdbx_strand_id
1 'polypeptide(L)'
;MEFPSTSLFHRLLGGIMCLVMLSAFQSASSHLWRRSPQEINVKRSGLRNMPSLANVTVEQLSRHLNAGDITSVDLVRAYISRIEEASEFKAVLQLNPDALSLALALDQERREKGSRGPLHGIPILVKDNIATKDNLDVSAGSYALLGAKPIVESSVVSTLRAAGALILGKTNLSEWGNFRGLNVSAGWSPRGGQTLGAYYPNSTPEGSSSGSAVAVALGLSAAAIGTETFNSILEPAEFNSVVGLKPSRGLVPNDGTIPISSRQDVIGTLTRTVKDAAYMLNNMAGRSERDERTWNIPFKEIPNFVKFCSGTDLSGVTVGVPRNSFPADPTSPIMVSFEAALRTLASAGAQVIDNADFPAADEFKKLNQQVKGIVRSSEFKRDIVRYLSTVENNPHDIRAAEDIIEFTKRHKEEEYPNRDIGKFLWTQAEGVDVESEKYNEMVEQERFFGGEGGILGAMDKYNLDVLVVPSSFGIGNDLAAKMGFPVIGVPLGFYPENTAIQLEDCEPHLVRIAPGMPYSITFITKAFSDGVLLRVAHVFENLSKVNEKGPKPFNLPVTELSKRSEDKNNL
;
A
#
# COMPACT_ATOMS: atom_id res chain seq x y z
N MET A 1 -35.91 -56.20 20.14
CA MET A 1 -36.45 -55.19 19.23
C MET A 1 -36.09 -53.82 19.81
N GLU A 2 -34.96 -53.29 19.39
CA GLU A 2 -34.50 -51.95 19.80
C GLU A 2 -34.63 -51.02 18.60
N PHE A 3 -35.22 -49.85 18.82
CA PHE A 3 -35.39 -48.82 17.82
C PHE A 3 -34.11 -47.95 17.74
N PRO A 4 -33.64 -47.56 16.54
CA PRO A 4 -32.45 -46.72 16.44
C PRO A 4 -32.80 -45.25 16.66
N SER A 5 -31.86 -44.55 17.25
CA SER A 5 -31.88 -43.19 17.76
C SER A 5 -32.10 -42.08 16.70
N THR A 6 -32.89 -41.10 17.07
CA THR A 6 -33.32 -39.89 16.33
C THR A 6 -32.24 -38.83 16.10
N SER A 7 -30.94 -39.13 16.25
CA SER A 7 -29.85 -38.11 16.24
C SER A 7 -29.35 -37.73 14.84
N LEU A 8 -29.63 -38.50 13.81
CA LEU A 8 -29.14 -38.22 12.45
C LEU A 8 -30.01 -37.19 11.70
N PHE A 9 -31.29 -37.15 12.00
CA PHE A 9 -32.25 -36.25 11.34
C PHE A 9 -32.09 -34.77 11.78
N HIS A 10 -31.67 -34.53 13.02
CA HIS A 10 -31.44 -33.17 13.53
C HIS A 10 -30.13 -32.54 13.03
N ARG A 11 -29.13 -33.36 12.68
CA ARG A 11 -27.89 -32.86 12.10
C ARG A 11 -28.01 -32.50 10.62
N LEU A 12 -28.83 -33.17 9.86
CA LEU A 12 -29.12 -32.85 8.45
C LEU A 12 -29.99 -31.60 8.29
N LEU A 13 -30.98 -31.40 9.16
CA LEU A 13 -31.81 -30.18 9.15
C LEU A 13 -31.00 -28.92 9.59
N GLY A 14 -30.10 -29.06 10.55
CA GLY A 14 -29.23 -27.97 10.99
C GLY A 14 -28.25 -27.50 9.90
N GLY A 15 -27.66 -28.45 9.13
CA GLY A 15 -26.76 -28.16 8.03
C GLY A 15 -27.44 -27.47 6.84
N ILE A 16 -28.66 -27.90 6.50
CA ILE A 16 -29.44 -27.31 5.40
C ILE A 16 -29.94 -25.90 5.79
N MET A 17 -30.34 -25.69 7.04
CA MET A 17 -30.73 -24.35 7.52
C MET A 17 -29.58 -23.37 7.57
N CYS A 18 -28.34 -23.79 7.92
CA CYS A 18 -27.14 -22.92 7.85
C CYS A 18 -26.77 -22.57 6.40
N LEU A 19 -26.83 -23.51 5.46
CA LEU A 19 -26.55 -23.25 4.04
C LEU A 19 -27.61 -22.35 3.39
N VAL A 20 -28.89 -22.49 3.76
CA VAL A 20 -29.96 -21.61 3.29
C VAL A 20 -29.87 -20.23 3.93
N MET A 21 -29.47 -20.12 5.19
CA MET A 21 -29.21 -18.82 5.85
C MET A 21 -27.99 -18.13 5.25
N LEU A 22 -26.89 -18.81 4.95
CA LEU A 22 -25.71 -18.23 4.29
C LEU A 22 -26.00 -17.77 2.85
N SER A 23 -26.76 -18.55 2.07
CA SER A 23 -27.18 -18.13 0.73
C SER A 23 -28.22 -17.00 0.75
N ALA A 24 -29.09 -16.96 1.77
CA ALA A 24 -30.03 -15.86 1.98
C ALA A 24 -29.33 -14.58 2.44
N PHE A 25 -28.24 -14.66 3.23
CA PHE A 25 -27.44 -13.49 3.61
C PHE A 25 -26.63 -12.94 2.43
N GLN A 26 -26.08 -13.80 1.57
CA GLN A 26 -25.40 -13.36 0.34
C GLN A 26 -26.38 -12.77 -0.69
N SER A 27 -27.60 -13.31 -0.81
CA SER A 27 -28.63 -12.74 -1.70
C SER A 27 -29.31 -11.50 -1.09
N ALA A 28 -29.48 -11.43 0.22
CA ALA A 28 -30.05 -10.27 0.90
C ALA A 28 -29.11 -9.05 0.86
N SER A 29 -27.78 -9.23 0.96
CA SER A 29 -26.84 -8.14 0.77
C SER A 29 -26.87 -7.61 -0.67
N SER A 30 -27.02 -8.46 -1.69
CA SER A 30 -27.15 -8.01 -3.08
C SER A 30 -28.50 -7.32 -3.38
N HIS A 31 -29.57 -7.62 -2.64
CA HIS A 31 -30.87 -6.98 -2.82
C HIS A 31 -31.06 -5.68 -2.03
N LEU A 32 -30.40 -5.50 -0.90
CA LEU A 32 -30.41 -4.23 -0.14
C LEU A 32 -29.77 -3.07 -0.91
N TRP A 33 -28.85 -3.36 -1.83
CA TRP A 33 -28.19 -2.35 -2.68
C TRP A 33 -29.06 -1.85 -3.86
N ARG A 34 -30.19 -2.51 -4.15
CA ARG A 34 -31.08 -2.19 -5.30
C ARG A 34 -32.27 -1.28 -4.97
N ARG A 35 -32.51 -0.87 -3.72
CA ARG A 35 -33.58 0.07 -3.38
C ARG A 35 -33.07 1.49 -3.41
N SER A 36 -33.50 2.27 -4.43
CA SER A 36 -33.14 3.66 -4.63
C SER A 36 -33.70 4.57 -3.54
N PRO A 37 -32.89 5.46 -2.92
CA PRO A 37 -33.40 6.64 -2.23
C PRO A 37 -33.92 7.65 -3.25
N GLN A 38 -34.89 8.50 -2.86
CA GLN A 38 -35.50 9.54 -3.68
C GLN A 38 -34.46 10.39 -4.41
N GLU A 39 -34.59 10.51 -5.72
CA GLU A 39 -33.67 11.21 -6.60
C GLU A 39 -33.85 12.72 -6.48
N ILE A 40 -32.77 13.44 -6.13
CA ILE A 40 -32.68 14.88 -6.26
C ILE A 40 -32.19 15.18 -7.68
N ASN A 41 -33.03 15.75 -8.51
CA ASN A 41 -32.70 16.15 -9.89
C ASN A 41 -31.74 17.35 -9.89
N VAL A 42 -30.43 17.13 -10.04
CA VAL A 42 -29.43 18.18 -10.23
C VAL A 42 -29.06 18.26 -11.72
N LYS A 43 -29.11 19.45 -12.30
CA LYS A 43 -28.68 19.70 -13.70
C LYS A 43 -27.17 19.39 -13.82
N ARG A 44 -26.84 18.28 -14.49
CA ARG A 44 -25.47 17.77 -14.63
C ARG A 44 -24.88 18.15 -15.99
N SER A 45 -24.39 19.37 -16.15
CA SER A 45 -23.72 19.82 -17.38
C SER A 45 -22.20 19.47 -17.40
N GLY A 46 -21.61 19.12 -16.25
CA GLY A 46 -20.15 18.95 -16.09
C GLY A 46 -19.60 17.57 -16.44
N LEU A 47 -20.43 16.50 -16.51
CA LEU A 47 -19.97 15.12 -16.69
C LEU A 47 -19.31 14.81 -18.05
N ARG A 48 -19.54 15.63 -19.07
CA ARG A 48 -18.96 15.44 -20.41
C ARG A 48 -17.44 15.57 -20.46
N ASN A 49 -16.83 16.23 -19.47
CA ASN A 49 -15.39 16.49 -19.39
C ASN A 49 -14.70 15.76 -18.23
N MET A 50 -15.39 14.83 -17.59
CA MET A 50 -14.78 14.08 -16.51
C MET A 50 -13.78 13.04 -17.04
N PRO A 51 -12.55 13.01 -16.51
CA PRO A 51 -11.59 11.98 -16.89
C PRO A 51 -12.08 10.60 -16.42
N SER A 52 -11.62 9.56 -17.11
CA SER A 52 -11.89 8.18 -16.73
C SER A 52 -11.46 7.91 -15.29
N LEU A 53 -12.27 7.17 -14.52
CA LEU A 53 -11.93 6.72 -13.16
C LEU A 53 -10.65 5.92 -13.10
N ALA A 54 -10.24 5.32 -14.20
CA ALA A 54 -8.94 4.68 -14.33
C ALA A 54 -7.76 5.67 -14.24
N ASN A 55 -7.95 6.96 -14.56
CA ASN A 55 -6.88 7.95 -14.65
C ASN A 55 -7.13 9.23 -13.82
N VAL A 56 -8.28 9.33 -13.14
CA VAL A 56 -8.66 10.54 -12.40
C VAL A 56 -7.75 10.78 -11.20
N THR A 57 -7.35 12.01 -10.97
CA THR A 57 -6.56 12.43 -9.81
C THR A 57 -7.46 12.92 -8.66
N VAL A 58 -6.91 12.93 -7.44
CA VAL A 58 -7.56 13.51 -6.26
C VAL A 58 -7.96 14.96 -6.51
N GLU A 59 -7.09 15.75 -7.15
CA GLU A 59 -7.37 17.15 -7.47
C GLU A 59 -8.56 17.30 -8.43
N GLN A 60 -8.65 16.45 -9.45
CA GLN A 60 -9.76 16.45 -10.41
C GLN A 60 -11.08 16.07 -9.73
N LEU A 61 -11.08 14.99 -8.92
CA LEU A 61 -12.25 14.58 -8.15
C LEU A 61 -12.72 15.69 -7.21
N SER A 62 -11.81 16.28 -6.45
CA SER A 62 -12.11 17.40 -5.54
C SER A 62 -12.76 18.56 -6.27
N ARG A 63 -12.26 18.92 -7.46
CA ARG A 63 -12.83 20.00 -8.28
C ARG A 63 -14.26 19.69 -8.71
N HIS A 64 -14.53 18.48 -9.23
CA HIS A 64 -15.86 18.09 -9.67
C HIS A 64 -16.86 17.95 -8.51
N LEU A 65 -16.42 17.45 -7.35
CA LEU A 65 -17.23 17.42 -6.13
C LEU A 65 -17.59 18.85 -5.65
N ASN A 66 -16.64 19.77 -5.67
CA ASN A 66 -16.88 21.17 -5.26
C ASN A 66 -17.76 21.94 -6.25
N ALA A 67 -17.68 21.60 -7.53
CA ALA A 67 -18.54 22.17 -8.56
C ALA A 67 -19.97 21.57 -8.53
N GLY A 68 -20.20 20.48 -7.80
CA GLY A 68 -21.48 19.78 -7.78
C GLY A 68 -21.75 18.95 -9.05
N ASP A 69 -20.72 18.72 -9.88
CA ASP A 69 -20.82 17.89 -11.09
C ASP A 69 -21.08 16.42 -10.73
N ILE A 70 -20.52 15.98 -9.62
CA ILE A 70 -20.64 14.63 -9.03
C ILE A 70 -20.85 14.73 -7.52
N THR A 71 -21.32 13.64 -6.93
CA THR A 71 -21.47 13.48 -5.48
C THR A 71 -20.54 12.37 -4.95
N SER A 72 -20.29 12.38 -3.64
CA SER A 72 -19.58 11.28 -2.97
C SER A 72 -20.33 9.96 -3.14
N VAL A 73 -21.66 9.99 -3.16
CA VAL A 73 -22.50 8.81 -3.44
C VAL A 73 -22.25 8.28 -4.84
N ASP A 74 -22.13 9.15 -5.86
CA ASP A 74 -21.83 8.71 -7.22
C ASP A 74 -20.46 8.00 -7.28
N LEU A 75 -19.45 8.57 -6.61
CA LEU A 75 -18.11 7.97 -6.53
C LEU A 75 -18.13 6.60 -5.85
N VAL A 76 -18.77 6.49 -4.67
CA VAL A 76 -18.86 5.21 -3.94
C VAL A 76 -19.53 4.15 -4.79
N ARG A 77 -20.65 4.47 -5.44
CA ARG A 77 -21.37 3.52 -6.32
C ARG A 77 -20.50 3.09 -7.49
N ALA A 78 -19.83 4.03 -8.15
CA ALA A 78 -18.97 3.72 -9.29
C ALA A 78 -17.79 2.85 -8.88
N TYR A 79 -17.11 3.18 -7.78
CA TYR A 79 -15.99 2.37 -7.29
C TYR A 79 -16.42 0.98 -6.81
N ILE A 80 -17.57 0.83 -6.15
CA ILE A 80 -18.09 -0.51 -5.79
C ILE A 80 -18.34 -1.33 -7.06
N SER A 81 -18.98 -0.77 -8.09
CA SER A 81 -19.20 -1.48 -9.36
C SER A 81 -17.87 -1.88 -10.02
N ARG A 82 -16.87 -1.00 -10.02
CA ARG A 82 -15.52 -1.32 -10.55
C ARG A 82 -14.82 -2.42 -9.75
N ILE A 83 -14.98 -2.44 -8.43
CA ILE A 83 -14.44 -3.51 -7.57
C ILE A 83 -15.10 -4.86 -7.89
N GLU A 84 -16.41 -4.86 -8.12
CA GLU A 84 -17.15 -6.07 -8.53
C GLU A 84 -16.68 -6.56 -9.92
N GLU A 85 -16.53 -5.66 -10.88
CA GLU A 85 -16.01 -5.95 -12.23
C GLU A 85 -14.57 -6.51 -12.21
N ALA A 86 -13.73 -6.05 -11.26
CA ALA A 86 -12.34 -6.46 -11.09
C ALA A 86 -12.15 -7.56 -10.01
N SER A 87 -13.20 -8.30 -9.65
CA SER A 87 -13.16 -9.29 -8.57
C SER A 87 -12.12 -10.39 -8.78
N GLU A 88 -11.77 -10.71 -10.02
CA GLU A 88 -10.72 -11.68 -10.36
C GLU A 88 -9.34 -11.32 -9.81
N PHE A 89 -9.04 -10.01 -9.69
CA PHE A 89 -7.76 -9.52 -9.17
C PHE A 89 -7.63 -9.66 -7.65
N LYS A 90 -8.72 -9.89 -6.94
CA LYS A 90 -8.76 -10.05 -5.46
C LYS A 90 -8.00 -8.93 -4.72
N ALA A 91 -8.09 -7.71 -5.24
CA ALA A 91 -7.40 -6.54 -4.68
C ALA A 91 -8.08 -6.00 -3.42
N VAL A 92 -9.42 -6.10 -3.34
CA VAL A 92 -10.23 -5.61 -2.22
C VAL A 92 -10.74 -6.81 -1.42
N LEU A 93 -10.38 -6.83 -0.13
CA LEU A 93 -10.72 -7.91 0.80
C LEU A 93 -12.12 -7.75 1.39
N GLN A 94 -12.49 -6.52 1.73
CA GLN A 94 -13.77 -6.21 2.38
C GLN A 94 -14.22 -4.80 2.02
N LEU A 95 -15.47 -4.65 1.60
CA LEU A 95 -16.12 -3.34 1.40
C LEU A 95 -16.72 -2.84 2.71
N ASN A 96 -16.67 -1.54 2.92
CA ASN A 96 -17.30 -0.90 4.08
C ASN A 96 -18.82 -0.90 3.89
N PRO A 97 -19.59 -1.61 4.73
CA PRO A 97 -21.04 -1.66 4.62
C PRO A 97 -21.70 -0.30 4.80
N ASP A 98 -21.04 0.63 5.48
CA ASP A 98 -21.54 1.98 5.76
C ASP A 98 -21.12 3.01 4.69
N ALA A 99 -20.40 2.62 3.64
CA ALA A 99 -19.81 3.53 2.67
C ALA A 99 -20.84 4.48 2.03
N LEU A 100 -22.04 3.98 1.66
CA LEU A 100 -23.09 4.83 1.07
C LEU A 100 -23.70 5.81 2.05
N SER A 101 -23.95 5.39 3.30
CA SER A 101 -24.49 6.28 4.34
C SER A 101 -23.51 7.38 4.71
N LEU A 102 -22.22 7.05 4.79
CA LEU A 102 -21.13 8.00 5.00
C LEU A 102 -21.01 8.99 3.82
N ALA A 103 -21.14 8.52 2.59
CA ALA A 103 -21.12 9.36 1.40
C ALA A 103 -22.28 10.37 1.39
N LEU A 104 -23.48 9.93 1.73
CA LEU A 104 -24.66 10.80 1.87
C LEU A 104 -24.44 11.90 2.92
N ALA A 105 -23.89 11.54 4.07
CA ALA A 105 -23.58 12.48 5.15
C ALA A 105 -22.53 13.53 4.71
N LEU A 106 -21.47 13.11 4.02
CA LEU A 106 -20.44 14.01 3.49
C LEU A 106 -20.99 14.93 2.38
N ASP A 107 -21.87 14.44 1.51
CA ASP A 107 -22.55 15.25 0.51
C ASP A 107 -23.49 16.29 1.15
N GLN A 108 -24.20 15.93 2.21
CA GLN A 108 -25.02 16.86 2.98
C GLN A 108 -24.15 17.90 3.67
N GLU A 109 -23.08 17.51 4.34
CA GLU A 109 -22.15 18.42 4.99
C GLU A 109 -21.56 19.43 4.00
N ARG A 110 -21.15 18.97 2.79
CA ARG A 110 -20.65 19.86 1.74
C ARG A 110 -21.65 20.93 1.33
N ARG A 111 -22.94 20.56 1.23
CA ARG A 111 -24.00 21.52 0.89
C ARG A 111 -24.24 22.54 2.00
N GLU A 112 -24.17 22.13 3.27
CA GLU A 112 -24.51 22.95 4.42
C GLU A 112 -23.33 23.79 4.92
N LYS A 113 -22.12 23.24 4.91
CA LYS A 113 -20.93 23.82 5.55
C LYS A 113 -19.76 24.07 4.61
N GLY A 114 -19.85 23.61 3.36
CA GLY A 114 -18.74 23.62 2.42
C GLY A 114 -17.82 22.41 2.56
N SER A 115 -16.72 22.40 1.79
CA SER A 115 -15.74 21.33 1.78
C SER A 115 -14.75 21.47 2.92
N ARG A 116 -14.37 20.35 3.57
CA ARG A 116 -13.27 20.30 4.54
C ARG A 116 -11.89 20.44 3.89
N GLY A 117 -11.79 20.18 2.59
CA GLY A 117 -10.53 20.18 1.84
C GLY A 117 -10.53 19.21 0.66
N PRO A 118 -9.36 18.98 0.04
CA PRO A 118 -9.25 18.17 -1.18
C PRO A 118 -9.73 16.72 -1.07
N LEU A 119 -9.67 16.11 0.11
CA LEU A 119 -10.10 14.73 0.33
C LEU A 119 -11.57 14.58 0.72
N HIS A 120 -12.31 15.68 0.93
CA HIS A 120 -13.70 15.60 1.38
C HIS A 120 -14.57 14.82 0.37
N GLY A 121 -15.17 13.72 0.83
CA GLY A 121 -16.05 12.85 0.05
C GLY A 121 -15.35 11.94 -0.96
N ILE A 122 -14.01 11.90 -0.95
CA ILE A 122 -13.24 11.02 -1.82
C ILE A 122 -13.06 9.65 -1.18
N PRO A 123 -13.51 8.54 -1.85
CA PRO A 123 -13.31 7.19 -1.39
C PRO A 123 -11.83 6.76 -1.51
N ILE A 124 -11.30 6.19 -0.44
CA ILE A 124 -9.95 5.60 -0.36
C ILE A 124 -10.02 4.19 0.22
N LEU A 125 -9.02 3.37 -0.09
CA LEU A 125 -8.86 2.02 0.43
C LEU A 125 -7.73 1.96 1.45
N VAL A 126 -7.85 1.04 2.41
CA VAL A 126 -6.92 0.88 3.53
C VAL A 126 -6.45 -0.57 3.62
N LYS A 127 -5.14 -0.79 3.69
CA LYS A 127 -4.56 -2.14 3.88
C LYS A 127 -5.09 -2.81 5.14
N ASP A 128 -5.38 -4.10 5.07
CA ASP A 128 -6.08 -4.84 6.14
C ASP A 128 -5.29 -4.99 7.45
N ASN A 129 -4.07 -4.51 7.52
CA ASN A 129 -3.30 -4.46 8.77
C ASN A 129 -3.33 -3.09 9.48
N ILE A 130 -4.12 -2.12 8.99
CA ILE A 130 -4.28 -0.78 9.60
C ILE A 130 -5.65 -0.72 10.28
N ALA A 131 -5.67 -0.36 11.56
CA ALA A 131 -6.88 -0.33 12.37
C ALA A 131 -7.89 0.72 11.92
N THR A 132 -9.13 0.27 11.72
CA THR A 132 -10.33 1.10 11.57
C THR A 132 -11.30 0.76 12.70
N LYS A 133 -11.99 1.76 13.24
CA LYS A 133 -13.00 1.56 14.31
C LYS A 133 -14.41 1.69 13.72
N ASP A 134 -14.76 0.73 12.89
CA ASP A 134 -16.02 0.62 12.16
C ASP A 134 -16.40 -0.86 11.98
N ASN A 135 -17.24 -1.16 11.01
CA ASN A 135 -17.68 -2.52 10.70
C ASN A 135 -16.70 -3.32 9.82
N LEU A 136 -15.51 -2.78 9.56
CA LEU A 136 -14.43 -3.49 8.87
C LEU A 136 -13.57 -4.30 9.85
N ASP A 137 -13.01 -5.41 9.38
CA ASP A 137 -12.03 -6.20 10.11
C ASP A 137 -10.62 -5.62 10.00
N VAL A 138 -9.76 -6.04 10.91
CA VAL A 138 -8.32 -5.74 10.91
C VAL A 138 -7.59 -7.03 11.23
N SER A 139 -7.13 -7.74 10.21
CA SER A 139 -6.69 -9.13 10.39
C SER A 139 -5.31 -9.46 9.83
N ALA A 140 -4.64 -8.53 9.16
CA ALA A 140 -3.43 -8.84 8.37
C ALA A 140 -3.63 -10.00 7.39
N GLY A 141 -4.86 -10.18 6.87
CA GLY A 141 -5.23 -11.24 5.95
C GLY A 141 -5.45 -12.62 6.58
N SER A 142 -5.20 -12.80 7.87
CA SER A 142 -5.28 -14.07 8.59
C SER A 142 -6.64 -14.29 9.25
N TYR A 143 -7.06 -15.56 9.34
CA TYR A 143 -8.21 -15.94 10.16
C TYR A 143 -7.92 -15.84 11.66
N ALA A 144 -6.67 -15.83 12.08
CA ALA A 144 -6.29 -15.70 13.49
C ALA A 144 -6.84 -14.44 14.15
N LEU A 145 -6.95 -13.34 13.41
CA LEU A 145 -7.50 -12.07 13.89
C LEU A 145 -8.86 -11.73 13.29
N LEU A 146 -9.54 -12.66 12.62
CA LEU A 146 -10.87 -12.40 12.10
C LEU A 146 -11.87 -12.12 13.24
N GLY A 147 -12.58 -11.00 13.13
CA GLY A 147 -13.49 -10.52 14.17
C GLY A 147 -12.81 -9.86 15.37
N ALA A 148 -11.48 -9.78 15.39
CA ALA A 148 -10.74 -8.99 16.37
C ALA A 148 -11.05 -7.50 16.19
N LYS A 149 -11.26 -6.78 17.31
CA LYS A 149 -11.58 -5.35 17.27
C LYS A 149 -10.51 -4.55 18.03
N PRO A 150 -9.85 -3.60 17.37
CA PRO A 150 -8.90 -2.72 18.05
C PRO A 150 -9.63 -1.78 19.03
N ILE A 151 -8.98 -1.46 20.14
CA ILE A 151 -9.51 -0.50 21.14
C ILE A 151 -9.67 0.89 20.50
N VAL A 152 -8.71 1.27 19.66
CA VAL A 152 -8.65 2.57 18.98
C VAL A 152 -8.40 2.46 17.49
N GLU A 153 -8.93 3.40 16.73
CA GLU A 153 -8.61 3.58 15.32
C GLU A 153 -7.18 4.12 15.15
N SER A 154 -6.49 3.75 14.08
CA SER A 154 -5.21 4.38 13.70
C SER A 154 -5.34 5.89 13.59
N SER A 155 -4.36 6.63 14.12
CA SER A 155 -4.32 8.09 13.99
C SER A 155 -4.41 8.55 12.54
N VAL A 156 -3.77 7.83 11.62
CA VAL A 156 -3.84 8.14 10.17
C VAL A 156 -5.26 8.01 9.64
N VAL A 157 -5.98 6.95 9.99
CA VAL A 157 -7.38 6.78 9.56
C VAL A 157 -8.25 7.88 10.15
N SER A 158 -8.08 8.20 11.43
CA SER A 158 -8.81 9.28 12.10
C SER A 158 -8.58 10.65 11.44
N THR A 159 -7.33 10.98 11.08
CA THR A 159 -7.01 12.26 10.40
C THR A 159 -7.55 12.31 8.97
N LEU A 160 -7.50 11.20 8.23
CA LEU A 160 -8.10 11.10 6.90
C LEU A 160 -9.62 11.27 6.96
N ARG A 161 -10.31 10.65 7.93
CA ARG A 161 -11.76 10.88 8.17
C ARG A 161 -12.04 12.33 8.56
N ALA A 162 -11.21 12.94 9.40
CA ALA A 162 -11.34 14.35 9.78
C ALA A 162 -11.18 15.28 8.57
N ALA A 163 -10.33 14.94 7.60
CA ALA A 163 -10.21 15.62 6.31
C ALA A 163 -11.39 15.35 5.34
N GLY A 164 -12.32 14.48 5.74
CA GLY A 164 -13.49 14.12 4.95
C GLY A 164 -13.27 12.97 3.97
N ALA A 165 -12.13 12.28 4.00
CA ALA A 165 -11.94 11.08 3.20
C ALA A 165 -12.91 9.96 3.65
N LEU A 166 -13.40 9.18 2.70
CA LEU A 166 -14.31 8.08 2.95
C LEU A 166 -13.54 6.76 2.87
N ILE A 167 -13.52 5.99 3.96
CA ILE A 167 -12.93 4.65 3.95
C ILE A 167 -13.88 3.70 3.24
N LEU A 168 -13.52 3.33 1.99
CA LEU A 168 -14.34 2.49 1.11
C LEU A 168 -14.26 1.01 1.48
N GLY A 169 -13.12 0.57 2.03
CA GLY A 169 -12.91 -0.82 2.39
C GLY A 169 -11.46 -1.15 2.72
N LYS A 170 -11.22 -2.45 2.89
CA LYS A 170 -9.90 -3.04 3.15
C LYS A 170 -9.32 -3.67 1.90
N THR A 171 -8.04 -3.43 1.64
CA THR A 171 -7.30 -4.11 0.57
C THR A 171 -6.68 -5.40 1.06
N ASN A 172 -6.60 -6.38 0.16
CA ASN A 172 -5.84 -7.59 0.38
C ASN A 172 -4.34 -7.28 0.47
N LEU A 173 -3.58 -8.22 1.02
CA LEU A 173 -2.15 -8.06 1.28
C LEU A 173 -1.48 -9.44 1.29
N SER A 174 -0.14 -9.47 1.24
CA SER A 174 0.58 -10.67 1.66
C SER A 174 0.38 -10.86 3.15
N GLU A 175 -0.10 -12.03 3.56
CA GLU A 175 -0.48 -12.33 4.94
C GLU A 175 0.62 -11.96 5.94
N TRP A 176 0.23 -11.34 7.07
CA TRP A 176 1.14 -10.82 8.10
C TRP A 176 2.22 -9.87 7.53
N GLY A 177 1.90 -9.11 6.47
CA GLY A 177 2.86 -8.21 5.84
C GLY A 177 4.00 -8.94 5.14
N ASN A 178 3.77 -10.17 4.65
CA ASN A 178 4.77 -11.07 4.08
C ASN A 178 5.79 -11.59 5.13
N PHE A 179 5.39 -11.66 6.40
CA PHE A 179 6.27 -12.10 7.50
C PHE A 179 5.95 -13.50 8.03
N ARG A 180 5.04 -14.25 7.39
CA ARG A 180 4.63 -15.59 7.81
C ARG A 180 5.65 -16.67 7.45
N GLY A 181 5.94 -16.82 6.17
CA GLY A 181 6.67 -17.98 5.61
C GLY A 181 7.71 -17.62 4.57
N LEU A 182 8.46 -18.62 4.13
CA LEU A 182 9.46 -18.51 3.07
C LEU A 182 8.87 -18.91 1.71
N ASN A 183 7.93 -19.86 1.71
CA ASN A 183 7.25 -20.38 0.53
C ASN A 183 5.77 -19.93 0.53
N VAL A 184 5.56 -18.62 0.62
CA VAL A 184 4.25 -17.98 0.52
C VAL A 184 4.35 -16.86 -0.50
N SER A 185 3.53 -16.93 -1.54
CA SER A 185 3.55 -15.93 -2.61
C SER A 185 3.16 -14.54 -2.14
N ALA A 186 3.79 -13.52 -2.70
CA ALA A 186 3.39 -12.14 -2.48
C ALA A 186 1.93 -11.92 -2.93
N GLY A 187 1.16 -11.17 -2.16
CA GLY A 187 -0.25 -10.88 -2.44
C GLY A 187 -1.24 -11.99 -2.07
N TRP A 188 -0.78 -13.10 -1.52
CA TRP A 188 -1.67 -14.13 -1.00
C TRP A 188 -2.02 -13.90 0.48
N SER A 189 -3.28 -14.10 0.80
CA SER A 189 -3.76 -14.25 2.17
C SER A 189 -4.86 -15.32 2.24
N PRO A 190 -5.01 -16.05 3.36
CA PRO A 190 -6.06 -17.05 3.48
C PRO A 190 -7.48 -16.45 3.37
N ARG A 191 -7.68 -15.21 3.81
CA ARG A 191 -8.96 -14.51 3.71
C ARG A 191 -9.29 -13.99 2.32
N GLY A 192 -8.30 -13.49 1.58
CA GLY A 192 -8.48 -12.83 0.29
C GLY A 192 -8.09 -13.68 -0.91
N GLY A 193 -7.37 -14.79 -0.70
CA GLY A 193 -6.73 -15.56 -1.77
C GLY A 193 -5.58 -14.79 -2.42
N GLN A 194 -5.16 -15.20 -3.61
CA GLN A 194 -4.07 -14.60 -4.36
C GLN A 194 -4.53 -13.34 -5.09
N THR A 195 -3.99 -12.17 -4.71
CA THR A 195 -4.09 -10.95 -5.52
C THR A 195 -3.25 -11.11 -6.78
N LEU A 196 -3.75 -10.67 -7.93
CA LEU A 196 -3.04 -10.69 -9.22
C LEU A 196 -2.64 -9.28 -9.63
N GLY A 197 -1.49 -9.17 -10.30
CA GLY A 197 -0.99 -7.90 -10.83
C GLY A 197 -1.80 -7.39 -12.02
N ALA A 198 -1.80 -6.06 -12.22
CA ALA A 198 -2.71 -5.40 -13.15
C ALA A 198 -2.25 -5.40 -14.62
N TYR A 199 -0.99 -5.76 -14.93
CA TYR A 199 -0.40 -5.54 -16.26
C TYR A 199 -0.17 -6.78 -17.10
N TYR A 200 -0.26 -7.97 -16.53
CA TYR A 200 -0.14 -9.21 -17.26
C TYR A 200 -0.98 -10.31 -16.60
N PRO A 201 -1.62 -11.21 -17.38
CA PRO A 201 -2.42 -12.31 -16.83
C PRO A 201 -1.59 -13.16 -15.85
N ASN A 202 -2.17 -13.46 -14.69
CA ASN A 202 -1.53 -14.22 -13.61
C ASN A 202 -0.19 -13.64 -13.15
N SER A 203 0.06 -12.33 -13.33
CA SER A 203 1.29 -11.74 -12.79
C SER A 203 1.24 -11.60 -11.27
N THR A 204 2.41 -11.74 -10.63
CA THR A 204 2.56 -11.37 -9.24
C THR A 204 2.26 -9.88 -9.06
N PRO A 205 1.51 -9.48 -8.03
CA PRO A 205 1.31 -8.07 -7.71
C PRO A 205 2.47 -7.50 -6.90
N GLU A 206 3.39 -8.36 -6.46
CA GLU A 206 4.33 -8.15 -5.36
C GLU A 206 3.64 -7.72 -4.05
N GLY A 207 4.44 -7.41 -3.03
CA GLY A 207 3.85 -7.15 -1.72
C GLY A 207 4.75 -6.41 -0.73
N SER A 208 4.16 -6.21 0.41
CA SER A 208 2.91 -6.78 0.96
C SER A 208 1.66 -5.91 0.77
N SER A 209 1.74 -4.66 0.27
CA SER A 209 0.56 -3.81 0.02
C SER A 209 -0.05 -4.08 -1.37
N SER A 210 -0.16 -5.35 -1.73
CA SER A 210 -0.53 -5.87 -3.06
C SER A 210 -1.88 -5.33 -3.54
N GLY A 211 -2.92 -5.54 -2.76
CA GLY A 211 -4.27 -5.10 -3.12
C GLY A 211 -4.39 -3.57 -3.20
N SER A 212 -3.61 -2.81 -2.38
CA SER A 212 -3.60 -1.35 -2.44
C SER A 212 -3.04 -0.85 -3.77
N ALA A 213 -1.94 -1.44 -4.26
CA ALA A 213 -1.33 -1.08 -5.54
C ALA A 213 -2.22 -1.45 -6.72
N VAL A 214 -2.72 -2.70 -6.76
CA VAL A 214 -3.62 -3.19 -7.82
C VAL A 214 -4.91 -2.38 -7.87
N ALA A 215 -5.50 -2.05 -6.72
CA ALA A 215 -6.72 -1.25 -6.67
C ALA A 215 -6.54 0.14 -7.30
N VAL A 216 -5.42 0.81 -7.02
CA VAL A 216 -5.09 2.10 -7.63
C VAL A 216 -4.79 1.96 -9.12
N ALA A 217 -4.03 0.94 -9.53
CA ALA A 217 -3.72 0.67 -10.94
C ALA A 217 -4.97 0.47 -11.79
N LEU A 218 -5.95 -0.26 -11.27
CA LEU A 218 -7.23 -0.54 -11.95
C LEU A 218 -8.27 0.57 -11.76
N GLY A 219 -7.98 1.63 -11.00
CA GLY A 219 -8.93 2.70 -10.71
C GLY A 219 -10.14 2.22 -9.89
N LEU A 220 -9.91 1.38 -8.87
CA LEU A 220 -10.93 0.91 -7.93
C LEU A 220 -11.12 1.89 -6.76
N SER A 221 -10.21 2.84 -6.62
CA SER A 221 -10.28 3.98 -5.70
C SER A 221 -9.37 5.11 -6.18
N ALA A 222 -9.55 6.30 -5.64
CA ALA A 222 -8.71 7.46 -5.97
C ALA A 222 -7.27 7.32 -5.44
N ALA A 223 -7.13 6.72 -4.26
CA ALA A 223 -5.88 6.46 -3.58
C ALA A 223 -6.05 5.28 -2.61
N ALA A 224 -4.94 4.68 -2.20
CA ALA A 224 -4.91 3.69 -1.12
C ALA A 224 -3.75 3.98 -0.17
N ILE A 225 -3.88 3.54 1.08
CA ILE A 225 -2.79 3.50 2.03
C ILE A 225 -2.31 2.07 2.24
N GLY A 226 -1.01 1.93 2.38
CA GLY A 226 -0.31 0.68 2.66
C GLY A 226 0.62 0.83 3.85
N THR A 227 1.35 -0.23 4.15
CA THR A 227 2.40 -0.24 5.16
C THR A 227 3.68 -0.81 4.57
N GLU A 228 4.81 -0.30 5.02
CA GLU A 228 6.10 -0.81 4.63
C GLU A 228 7.01 -0.97 5.84
N THR A 229 7.58 -2.16 5.96
CA THR A 229 8.74 -2.45 6.79
C THR A 229 10.00 -2.44 5.93
N PHE A 230 9.92 -3.07 4.76
CA PHE A 230 10.94 -3.11 3.71
C PHE A 230 10.24 -3.41 2.39
N ASN A 231 10.29 -2.50 1.43
CA ASN A 231 9.74 -2.58 0.08
C ASN A 231 8.21 -2.83 -0.04
N SER A 232 7.48 -2.94 1.04
CA SER A 232 6.07 -3.36 1.02
C SER A 232 5.08 -2.31 0.48
N ILE A 233 5.53 -1.12 0.11
CA ILE A 233 4.83 -0.10 -0.67
C ILE A 233 5.49 0.01 -2.05
N LEU A 234 6.82 0.02 -2.07
CA LEU A 234 7.60 0.30 -3.28
C LEU A 234 7.52 -0.83 -4.31
N GLU A 235 7.69 -2.09 -3.91
CA GLU A 235 7.58 -3.25 -4.83
C GLU A 235 6.19 -3.38 -5.45
N PRO A 236 5.08 -3.42 -4.68
CA PRO A 236 3.77 -3.48 -5.31
C PRO A 236 3.44 -2.24 -6.16
N ALA A 237 3.96 -1.06 -5.80
CA ALA A 237 3.83 0.13 -6.65
C ALA A 237 4.55 -0.03 -8.00
N GLU A 238 5.77 -0.58 -7.99
CA GLU A 238 6.56 -0.87 -9.20
C GLU A 238 5.82 -1.83 -10.13
N PHE A 239 5.37 -2.99 -9.63
CA PHE A 239 4.73 -4.04 -10.42
C PHE A 239 3.33 -3.66 -10.93
N ASN A 240 2.75 -2.57 -10.43
CA ASN A 240 1.43 -2.11 -10.84
C ASN A 240 1.43 -0.68 -11.42
N SER A 241 2.60 -0.13 -11.76
CA SER A 241 2.78 1.19 -12.39
C SER A 241 2.05 2.32 -11.67
N VAL A 242 2.16 2.35 -10.35
CA VAL A 242 1.61 3.42 -9.50
C VAL A 242 2.74 4.10 -8.71
N VAL A 243 2.46 5.24 -8.13
CA VAL A 243 3.39 5.94 -7.25
C VAL A 243 3.29 5.36 -5.85
N GLY A 244 4.41 4.86 -5.33
CA GLY A 244 4.54 4.40 -3.95
C GLY A 244 5.36 5.38 -3.13
N LEU A 245 4.79 5.97 -2.08
CA LEU A 245 5.50 6.85 -1.16
C LEU A 245 5.59 6.22 0.22
N LYS A 246 6.81 5.92 0.65
CA LYS A 246 7.18 5.62 2.02
C LYS A 246 7.70 6.92 2.65
N PRO A 247 6.95 7.60 3.52
CA PRO A 247 7.40 8.84 4.15
C PRO A 247 8.52 8.61 5.16
N SER A 248 9.14 9.68 5.62
CA SER A 248 10.06 9.64 6.76
C SER A 248 9.40 8.98 7.97
N ARG A 249 10.08 8.03 8.60
CA ARG A 249 9.60 7.42 9.85
C ARG A 249 9.39 8.50 10.91
N GLY A 250 8.21 8.49 11.52
CA GLY A 250 7.82 9.49 12.51
C GLY A 250 7.23 10.78 11.93
N LEU A 251 7.21 10.96 10.60
CA LEU A 251 6.44 12.05 9.99
C LEU A 251 4.94 11.73 9.96
N VAL A 252 4.61 10.46 9.75
CA VAL A 252 3.25 9.92 9.78
C VAL A 252 3.14 8.98 10.98
N PRO A 253 2.09 9.10 11.82
CA PRO A 253 1.86 8.16 12.90
C PRO A 253 1.65 6.73 12.38
N ASN A 254 2.17 5.74 13.09
CA ASN A 254 2.02 4.32 12.74
C ASN A 254 1.27 3.52 13.82
N ASP A 255 0.63 4.20 14.78
CA ASP A 255 -0.20 3.56 15.79
C ASP A 255 -1.41 2.87 15.15
N GLY A 256 -1.84 1.76 15.76
CA GLY A 256 -2.95 0.96 15.26
C GLY A 256 -2.61 0.12 14.01
N THR A 257 -1.33 -0.06 13.69
CA THR A 257 -0.88 -0.99 12.64
C THR A 257 -0.48 -2.32 13.27
N ILE A 258 -0.91 -3.46 12.69
CA ILE A 258 -0.37 -4.77 13.05
C ILE A 258 1.11 -4.77 12.65
N PRO A 259 2.05 -4.90 13.61
CA PRO A 259 3.45 -4.57 13.39
C PRO A 259 4.26 -5.73 12.82
N ILE A 260 5.40 -5.38 12.21
CA ILE A 260 6.56 -6.25 12.04
C ILE A 260 7.73 -5.69 12.86
N SER A 261 8.02 -4.40 12.73
CA SER A 261 9.15 -3.74 13.38
C SER A 261 8.82 -2.29 13.69
N SER A 262 8.80 -1.92 14.97
CA SER A 262 8.58 -0.53 15.38
C SER A 262 9.65 0.44 14.87
N ARG A 263 10.82 -0.06 14.49
CA ARG A 263 11.92 0.76 13.94
C ARG A 263 11.83 0.97 12.43
N GLN A 264 11.15 0.07 11.69
CA GLN A 264 11.09 0.12 10.23
C GLN A 264 9.69 0.44 9.69
N ASP A 265 8.62 0.00 10.39
CA ASP A 265 7.25 0.13 9.91
C ASP A 265 6.82 1.58 9.71
N VAL A 266 6.23 1.85 8.56
CA VAL A 266 5.66 3.16 8.18
C VAL A 266 4.35 2.94 7.45
N ILE A 267 3.34 3.79 7.70
CA ILE A 267 2.17 3.92 6.83
C ILE A 267 2.54 4.90 5.71
N GLY A 268 2.26 4.51 4.46
CA GLY A 268 2.48 5.36 3.30
C GLY A 268 1.39 5.20 2.26
N THR A 269 1.61 5.74 1.07
CA THR A 269 0.57 5.89 0.06
C THR A 269 0.87 5.12 -1.22
N LEU A 270 -0.18 4.64 -1.86
CA LEU A 270 -0.19 4.17 -3.23
C LEU A 270 -1.18 5.03 -4.00
N THR A 271 -0.70 5.73 -5.02
CA THR A 271 -1.47 6.76 -5.73
C THR A 271 -1.16 6.74 -7.22
N ARG A 272 -1.99 7.42 -7.98
CA ARG A 272 -1.81 7.51 -9.42
C ARG A 272 -0.71 8.47 -9.81
N THR A 273 -0.57 9.56 -9.05
CA THR A 273 0.42 10.62 -9.31
C THR A 273 1.18 11.00 -8.04
N VAL A 274 2.37 11.57 -8.21
CA VAL A 274 3.16 12.13 -7.12
C VAL A 274 2.41 13.23 -6.39
N LYS A 275 1.63 14.03 -7.10
CA LYS A 275 0.82 15.09 -6.49
C LYS A 275 -0.32 14.52 -5.64
N ASP A 276 -0.92 13.39 -6.03
CA ASP A 276 -1.91 12.70 -5.19
C ASP A 276 -1.27 12.13 -3.90
N ALA A 277 -0.04 11.61 -4.00
CA ALA A 277 0.72 11.21 -2.81
C ALA A 277 0.96 12.38 -1.86
N ALA A 278 1.26 13.57 -2.40
CA ALA A 278 1.40 14.78 -1.60
C ALA A 278 0.09 15.24 -0.94
N TYR A 279 -1.06 15.12 -1.62
CA TYR A 279 -2.38 15.38 -1.02
C TYR A 279 -2.67 14.43 0.14
N MET A 280 -2.36 13.13 -0.03
CA MET A 280 -2.52 12.15 1.02
C MET A 280 -1.58 12.45 2.20
N LEU A 281 -0.27 12.68 1.93
CA LEU A 281 0.71 12.97 2.95
C LEU A 281 0.36 14.21 3.79
N ASN A 282 -0.15 15.27 3.18
CA ASN A 282 -0.61 16.48 3.89
C ASN A 282 -1.65 16.18 4.99
N ASN A 283 -2.47 15.15 4.77
CA ASN A 283 -3.54 14.79 5.71
C ASN A 283 -3.16 13.63 6.64
N MET A 284 -2.02 12.98 6.38
CA MET A 284 -1.51 11.87 7.20
C MET A 284 -0.40 12.32 8.15
N ALA A 285 0.40 13.32 7.74
CA ALA A 285 1.55 13.80 8.50
C ALA A 285 1.11 14.60 9.74
N GLY A 286 1.75 14.34 10.86
CA GLY A 286 1.48 15.06 12.10
C GLY A 286 1.92 14.31 13.36
N ARG A 287 1.81 15.01 14.49
CA ARG A 287 2.11 14.41 15.79
C ARG A 287 0.92 13.63 16.33
N SER A 288 1.18 12.50 16.95
CA SER A 288 0.20 11.70 17.68
C SER A 288 0.71 11.42 19.09
N GLU A 289 -0.16 11.55 20.08
CA GLU A 289 0.15 11.17 21.47
C GLU A 289 0.34 9.64 21.61
N ARG A 290 -0.16 8.86 20.64
CA ARG A 290 -0.06 7.40 20.63
C ARG A 290 1.16 6.87 19.90
N ASP A 291 1.97 7.75 19.24
CA ASP A 291 3.20 7.38 18.56
C ASP A 291 4.32 8.39 18.88
N GLU A 292 5.14 8.06 19.86
CA GLU A 292 6.24 8.89 20.34
C GLU A 292 7.28 9.22 19.25
N ARG A 293 7.39 8.40 18.16
CA ARG A 293 8.27 8.67 17.04
C ARG A 293 7.93 10.00 16.35
N THR A 294 6.64 10.39 16.39
CA THR A 294 6.16 11.64 15.80
C THR A 294 6.52 12.89 16.62
N TRP A 295 6.94 12.73 17.88
CA TRP A 295 7.31 13.87 18.72
C TRP A 295 8.61 14.53 18.25
N ASN A 296 9.45 13.77 17.54
CA ASN A 296 10.73 14.24 16.99
C ASN A 296 10.61 14.91 15.61
N ILE A 297 9.39 15.18 15.12
CA ILE A 297 9.19 15.94 13.88
C ILE A 297 9.89 17.31 14.02
N PRO A 298 10.86 17.66 13.12
CA PRO A 298 11.65 18.87 13.27
C PRO A 298 10.90 20.16 12.91
N PHE A 299 9.71 20.04 12.33
CA PHE A 299 8.92 21.17 11.89
C PHE A 299 8.06 21.70 13.03
N LYS A 300 8.02 23.03 13.19
CA LYS A 300 7.07 23.70 14.08
C LYS A 300 5.63 23.49 13.56
N GLU A 301 5.45 23.65 12.26
CA GLU A 301 4.21 23.36 11.53
C GLU A 301 4.54 22.39 10.41
N ILE A 302 3.63 21.42 10.16
CA ILE A 302 3.81 20.46 9.07
C ILE A 302 3.82 21.21 7.75
N PRO A 303 4.83 21.02 6.88
CA PRO A 303 4.88 21.65 5.57
C PRO A 303 3.68 21.28 4.71
N ASN A 304 3.24 22.20 3.85
CA ASN A 304 2.29 21.86 2.79
C ASN A 304 3.04 21.14 1.66
N PHE A 305 3.00 19.81 1.67
CA PHE A 305 3.72 18.97 0.71
C PHE A 305 3.24 19.15 -0.74
N VAL A 306 1.98 19.52 -0.96
CA VAL A 306 1.45 19.77 -2.32
C VAL A 306 2.19 20.93 -3.01
N LYS A 307 2.71 21.90 -2.27
CA LYS A 307 3.48 23.02 -2.84
C LYS A 307 4.79 22.59 -3.49
N PHE A 308 5.35 21.45 -3.09
CA PHE A 308 6.56 20.90 -3.71
C PHE A 308 6.27 20.23 -5.07
N CYS A 309 4.99 19.86 -5.33
CA CYS A 309 4.55 19.27 -6.58
C CYS A 309 4.10 20.37 -7.58
N SER A 310 5.02 21.25 -7.98
CA SER A 310 4.76 22.35 -8.92
C SER A 310 5.96 22.61 -9.82
N GLY A 311 5.66 23.02 -11.07
CA GLY A 311 6.70 23.32 -12.06
C GLY A 311 7.44 22.08 -12.57
N THR A 312 8.50 22.36 -13.34
CA THR A 312 9.35 21.32 -13.98
C THR A 312 10.84 21.64 -13.84
N ASP A 313 11.20 22.57 -12.97
CA ASP A 313 12.57 23.03 -12.77
C ASP A 313 13.21 22.36 -11.54
N LEU A 314 14.41 21.80 -11.72
CA LEU A 314 15.27 21.21 -10.70
C LEU A 314 16.56 22.00 -10.47
N SER A 315 16.64 23.25 -10.92
CA SER A 315 17.80 24.08 -10.66
C SER A 315 18.10 24.15 -9.16
N GLY A 316 19.37 23.94 -8.81
CA GLY A 316 19.86 23.89 -7.44
C GLY A 316 19.62 22.55 -6.71
N VAL A 317 19.12 21.52 -7.40
CA VAL A 317 19.02 20.17 -6.86
C VAL A 317 20.20 19.31 -7.32
N THR A 318 20.87 18.65 -6.37
CA THR A 318 21.96 17.70 -6.64
C THR A 318 21.46 16.27 -6.43
N VAL A 319 21.52 15.46 -7.50
CA VAL A 319 21.05 14.06 -7.53
C VAL A 319 22.26 13.13 -7.64
N GLY A 320 22.44 12.22 -6.68
CA GLY A 320 23.51 11.22 -6.67
C GLY A 320 23.06 9.86 -7.21
N VAL A 321 23.94 9.20 -7.96
CA VAL A 321 23.74 7.84 -8.49
C VAL A 321 24.72 6.89 -7.82
N PRO A 322 24.30 6.08 -6.83
CA PRO A 322 25.17 5.12 -6.14
C PRO A 322 25.28 3.82 -6.98
N ARG A 323 26.18 3.83 -7.98
CA ARG A 323 26.33 2.73 -8.95
C ARG A 323 26.64 1.38 -8.29
N ASN A 324 27.32 1.41 -7.17
CA ASN A 324 27.63 0.19 -6.42
C ASN A 324 26.43 -0.36 -5.61
N SER A 325 25.25 0.24 -5.67
CA SER A 325 24.09 -0.20 -4.87
C SER A 325 23.12 -1.12 -5.63
N PHE A 326 23.26 -1.29 -6.93
CA PHE A 326 22.37 -2.07 -7.79
C PHE A 326 23.13 -2.80 -8.90
N PRO A 327 22.57 -3.87 -9.51
CA PRO A 327 23.15 -4.53 -10.68
C PRO A 327 23.21 -3.59 -11.88
N ALA A 328 24.33 -3.58 -12.60
CA ALA A 328 24.59 -2.69 -13.72
C ALA A 328 24.71 -3.44 -15.04
N ASP A 329 23.69 -4.19 -15.46
CA ASP A 329 23.61 -4.70 -16.83
C ASP A 329 23.14 -3.57 -17.76
N PRO A 330 24.02 -2.95 -18.56
CA PRO A 330 23.68 -1.81 -19.39
C PRO A 330 22.71 -2.16 -20.53
N THR A 331 22.50 -3.45 -20.80
CA THR A 331 21.59 -3.93 -21.86
C THR A 331 20.18 -4.19 -21.34
N SER A 332 19.98 -4.22 -20.03
CA SER A 332 18.66 -4.46 -19.46
C SER A 332 17.70 -3.28 -19.76
N PRO A 333 16.43 -3.55 -20.04
CA PRO A 333 15.43 -2.50 -20.29
C PRO A 333 15.34 -1.46 -19.18
N ILE A 334 15.49 -1.91 -17.92
CA ILE A 334 15.49 -1.03 -16.75
C ILE A 334 16.66 -0.05 -16.80
N MET A 335 17.89 -0.54 -17.07
CA MET A 335 19.07 0.32 -17.12
C MET A 335 19.03 1.29 -18.30
N VAL A 336 18.57 0.86 -19.48
CA VAL A 336 18.38 1.75 -20.63
C VAL A 336 17.43 2.90 -20.31
N SER A 337 16.31 2.59 -19.65
CA SER A 337 15.33 3.59 -19.22
C SER A 337 15.87 4.47 -18.09
N PHE A 338 16.65 3.91 -17.17
CA PHE A 338 17.27 4.64 -16.08
C PHE A 338 18.27 5.70 -16.58
N GLU A 339 19.13 5.33 -17.55
CA GLU A 339 20.05 6.29 -18.17
C GLU A 339 19.31 7.42 -18.91
N ALA A 340 18.16 7.12 -19.52
CA ALA A 340 17.30 8.15 -20.10
C ALA A 340 16.66 9.05 -19.03
N ALA A 341 16.29 8.49 -17.90
CA ALA A 341 15.77 9.26 -16.75
C ALA A 341 16.80 10.21 -16.19
N LEU A 342 18.06 9.79 -16.04
CA LEU A 342 19.14 10.67 -15.57
C LEU A 342 19.33 11.87 -16.52
N ARG A 343 19.26 11.65 -17.85
CA ARG A 343 19.30 12.75 -18.83
C ARG A 343 18.08 13.68 -18.68
N THR A 344 16.90 13.14 -18.39
CA THR A 344 15.69 13.94 -18.16
C THR A 344 15.85 14.83 -16.92
N LEU A 345 16.36 14.30 -15.81
CA LEU A 345 16.63 15.06 -14.59
C LEU A 345 17.67 16.17 -14.84
N ALA A 346 18.78 15.86 -15.53
CA ALA A 346 19.80 16.84 -15.90
C ALA A 346 19.22 17.95 -16.81
N SER A 347 18.37 17.58 -17.77
CA SER A 347 17.72 18.57 -18.66
C SER A 347 16.71 19.45 -17.93
N ALA A 348 16.18 19.00 -16.81
CA ALA A 348 15.33 19.78 -15.90
C ALA A 348 16.15 20.70 -14.97
N GLY A 349 17.46 20.73 -15.06
CA GLY A 349 18.36 21.60 -14.29
C GLY A 349 19.02 20.94 -13.08
N ALA A 350 18.77 19.65 -12.81
CA ALA A 350 19.45 18.94 -11.72
C ALA A 350 20.94 18.73 -12.04
N GLN A 351 21.80 18.89 -11.04
CA GLN A 351 23.19 18.43 -11.10
C GLN A 351 23.21 16.93 -10.79
N VAL A 352 23.51 16.09 -11.77
CA VAL A 352 23.63 14.64 -11.59
C VAL A 352 25.09 14.27 -11.30
N ILE A 353 25.33 13.68 -10.13
CA ILE A 353 26.63 13.17 -9.68
C ILE A 353 26.63 11.66 -9.85
N ASP A 354 27.32 11.17 -10.86
CA ASP A 354 27.48 9.73 -11.10
C ASP A 354 28.53 9.13 -10.15
N ASN A 355 28.41 7.83 -9.86
CA ASN A 355 29.27 7.11 -8.90
C ASN A 355 29.29 7.76 -7.50
N ALA A 356 28.15 8.27 -7.06
CA ALA A 356 27.94 8.72 -5.68
C ALA A 356 27.78 7.50 -4.75
N ASP A 357 28.76 6.62 -4.77
CA ASP A 357 28.73 5.27 -4.21
C ASP A 357 28.66 5.25 -2.68
N PHE A 358 27.98 4.23 -2.15
CA PHE A 358 27.92 3.98 -0.72
C PHE A 358 29.26 3.46 -0.20
N PRO A 359 29.84 4.07 0.84
CA PRO A 359 31.19 3.73 1.31
C PRO A 359 31.38 2.26 1.67
N ALA A 360 30.39 1.63 2.34
CA ALA A 360 30.45 0.23 2.80
C ALA A 360 29.49 -0.71 2.06
N ALA A 361 29.15 -0.42 0.79
CA ALA A 361 28.22 -1.25 0.02
C ALA A 361 28.67 -2.71 -0.11
N ASP A 362 29.96 -2.92 -0.35
CA ASP A 362 30.50 -4.26 -0.58
C ASP A 362 30.54 -5.09 0.71
N GLU A 363 30.77 -4.47 1.86
CA GLU A 363 30.65 -5.10 3.16
C GLU A 363 29.20 -5.49 3.44
N PHE A 364 28.26 -4.58 3.19
CA PHE A 364 26.83 -4.86 3.36
C PHE A 364 26.34 -5.99 2.47
N LYS A 365 26.77 -6.03 1.20
CA LYS A 365 26.39 -7.11 0.26
C LYS A 365 26.85 -8.49 0.74
N LYS A 366 27.99 -8.60 1.42
CA LYS A 366 28.54 -9.85 1.96
C LYS A 366 27.73 -10.39 3.14
N LEU A 367 26.94 -9.57 3.83
CA LEU A 367 26.06 -10.03 4.89
C LEU A 367 24.97 -10.94 4.31
N ASN A 368 24.72 -12.06 4.97
CA ASN A 368 23.62 -12.94 4.58
C ASN A 368 22.25 -12.32 4.94
N GLN A 369 21.18 -12.81 4.32
CA GLN A 369 19.84 -12.27 4.51
C GLN A 369 19.32 -12.43 5.95
N GLN A 370 19.77 -13.47 6.66
CA GLN A 370 19.40 -13.69 8.05
C GLN A 370 19.98 -12.60 8.95
N VAL A 371 21.25 -12.25 8.79
CA VAL A 371 21.87 -11.13 9.52
C VAL A 371 21.18 -9.82 9.20
N LYS A 372 20.86 -9.57 7.92
CA LYS A 372 20.13 -8.36 7.49
C LYS A 372 18.72 -8.26 8.08
N GLY A 373 18.08 -9.38 8.42
CA GLY A 373 16.71 -9.43 8.92
C GLY A 373 16.55 -9.61 10.43
N ILE A 374 17.65 -9.87 11.15
CA ILE A 374 17.57 -10.30 12.56
C ILE A 374 16.97 -9.25 13.50
N VAL A 375 17.28 -7.97 13.29
CA VAL A 375 16.75 -6.87 14.11
C VAL A 375 15.24 -6.80 14.04
N ARG A 376 14.65 -6.74 12.82
CA ARG A 376 13.19 -6.71 12.67
C ARG A 376 12.50 -7.97 13.18
N SER A 377 13.15 -9.13 13.07
CA SER A 377 12.61 -10.38 13.61
C SER A 377 12.60 -10.38 15.14
N SER A 378 13.64 -9.84 15.77
CA SER A 378 13.68 -9.64 17.23
C SER A 378 12.58 -8.68 17.69
N GLU A 379 12.37 -7.60 16.95
CA GLU A 379 11.32 -6.62 17.25
C GLU A 379 9.91 -7.19 17.07
N PHE A 380 9.67 -8.04 16.06
CA PHE A 380 8.37 -8.68 15.85
C PHE A 380 7.87 -9.42 17.10
N LYS A 381 8.73 -10.18 17.79
CA LYS A 381 8.37 -10.92 19.01
C LYS A 381 7.80 -10.00 20.10
N ARG A 382 8.41 -8.83 20.30
CA ARG A 382 7.97 -7.82 21.28
C ARG A 382 6.75 -7.06 20.76
N ASP A 383 6.80 -6.59 19.54
CA ASP A 383 5.83 -5.62 19.02
C ASP A 383 4.47 -6.25 18.75
N ILE A 384 4.43 -7.54 18.34
CA ILE A 384 3.17 -8.25 18.15
C ILE A 384 2.42 -8.44 19.50
N VAL A 385 3.13 -8.73 20.60
CA VAL A 385 2.53 -8.83 21.93
C VAL A 385 1.95 -7.47 22.37
N ARG A 386 2.68 -6.38 22.12
CA ARG A 386 2.22 -5.03 22.42
C ARG A 386 0.95 -4.70 21.63
N TYR A 387 0.92 -4.99 20.34
CA TYR A 387 -0.27 -4.77 19.52
C TYR A 387 -1.46 -5.60 20.01
N LEU A 388 -1.28 -6.91 20.24
CA LEU A 388 -2.36 -7.81 20.67
C LEU A 388 -2.95 -7.40 22.02
N SER A 389 -2.18 -6.74 22.89
CA SER A 389 -2.71 -6.16 24.14
C SER A 389 -3.66 -4.98 23.93
N THR A 390 -3.69 -4.38 22.74
CA THR A 390 -4.60 -3.28 22.35
C THR A 390 -5.85 -3.77 21.60
N VAL A 391 -6.07 -5.07 21.53
CA VAL A 391 -7.26 -5.68 20.92
C VAL A 391 -8.30 -5.97 21.98
N GLU A 392 -9.45 -5.30 21.90
CA GLU A 392 -10.54 -5.42 22.89
C GLU A 392 -11.32 -6.73 22.74
N ASN A 393 -11.66 -7.08 21.48
CA ASN A 393 -12.29 -8.35 21.14
C ASN A 393 -11.27 -9.24 20.42
N ASN A 394 -10.94 -10.38 20.99
CA ASN A 394 -9.95 -11.33 20.47
C ASN A 394 -10.57 -12.74 20.45
N PRO A 395 -11.37 -13.08 19.42
CA PRO A 395 -12.17 -14.29 19.40
C PRO A 395 -11.37 -15.60 19.51
N HIS A 396 -10.12 -15.58 19.07
CA HIS A 396 -9.24 -16.76 19.05
C HIS A 396 -8.17 -16.74 20.13
N ASP A 397 -8.23 -15.77 21.06
CA ASP A 397 -7.31 -15.61 22.18
C ASP A 397 -5.82 -15.56 21.75
N ILE A 398 -5.54 -14.88 20.63
CA ILE A 398 -4.20 -14.69 20.10
C ILE A 398 -3.47 -13.60 20.89
N ARG A 399 -2.42 -13.95 21.63
CA ARG A 399 -1.71 -13.03 22.55
C ARG A 399 -0.23 -12.85 22.20
N ALA A 400 0.34 -13.79 21.46
CA ALA A 400 1.75 -13.81 21.09
C ALA A 400 1.97 -14.49 19.73
N ALA A 401 3.22 -14.47 19.24
CA ALA A 401 3.58 -15.13 17.99
C ALA A 401 3.38 -16.65 18.04
N GLU A 402 3.55 -17.26 19.20
CA GLU A 402 3.31 -18.69 19.45
C GLU A 402 1.85 -19.07 19.17
N ASP A 403 0.91 -18.23 19.60
CA ASP A 403 -0.53 -18.47 19.37
C ASP A 403 -0.87 -18.37 17.88
N ILE A 404 -0.26 -17.40 17.16
CA ILE A 404 -0.38 -17.28 15.70
C ILE A 404 0.12 -18.56 15.02
N ILE A 405 1.28 -19.07 15.41
CA ILE A 405 1.87 -20.30 14.88
C ILE A 405 0.94 -21.49 15.11
N GLU A 406 0.45 -21.67 16.33
CA GLU A 406 -0.44 -22.79 16.68
C GLU A 406 -1.82 -22.67 16.00
N PHE A 407 -2.36 -21.47 15.87
CA PHE A 407 -3.57 -21.22 15.12
C PHE A 407 -3.40 -21.62 13.65
N THR A 408 -2.35 -21.10 13.01
CA THR A 408 -2.03 -21.36 11.60
C THR A 408 -1.87 -22.86 11.32
N LYS A 409 -1.25 -23.62 12.21
CA LYS A 409 -1.09 -25.07 12.06
C LYS A 409 -2.41 -25.84 12.14
N ARG A 410 -3.39 -25.34 12.90
CA ARG A 410 -4.65 -26.03 13.20
C ARG A 410 -5.80 -25.57 12.32
N HIS A 411 -5.76 -24.36 11.81
CA HIS A 411 -6.84 -23.78 11.03
C HIS A 411 -6.65 -24.12 9.55
N LYS A 412 -7.60 -24.91 9.01
CA LYS A 412 -7.47 -25.49 7.65
C LYS A 412 -7.31 -24.41 6.57
N GLU A 413 -8.04 -23.30 6.70
CA GLU A 413 -8.05 -22.20 5.74
C GLU A 413 -6.73 -21.44 5.68
N GLU A 414 -5.84 -21.61 6.67
CA GLU A 414 -4.48 -21.09 6.66
C GLU A 414 -3.53 -21.89 5.73
N GLU A 415 -4.00 -23.00 5.14
CA GLU A 415 -3.31 -23.82 4.14
C GLU A 415 -1.94 -24.38 4.59
N TYR A 416 -1.67 -24.46 5.91
CA TYR A 416 -0.46 -25.11 6.41
C TYR A 416 -0.57 -26.66 6.21
N PRO A 417 0.53 -27.36 5.81
CA PRO A 417 1.89 -26.91 5.61
C PRO A 417 2.23 -26.41 4.19
N ASN A 418 1.30 -26.44 3.23
CA ASN A 418 1.56 -26.03 1.85
C ASN A 418 2.06 -24.58 1.79
N ARG A 419 1.45 -23.72 2.60
CA ARG A 419 1.89 -22.36 2.89
C ARG A 419 2.60 -22.38 4.24
N ASP A 420 3.92 -22.33 4.23
CA ASP A 420 4.74 -22.53 5.42
C ASP A 420 4.70 -21.34 6.41
N ILE A 421 5.33 -21.57 7.57
CA ILE A 421 5.51 -20.58 8.65
C ILE A 421 6.99 -20.38 8.97
N GLY A 422 7.85 -20.53 7.97
CA GLY A 422 9.29 -20.56 8.15
C GLY A 422 9.87 -19.29 8.76
N LYS A 423 9.35 -18.11 8.40
CA LYS A 423 9.81 -16.84 9.01
C LYS A 423 9.40 -16.74 10.48
N PHE A 424 8.19 -17.19 10.84
CA PHE A 424 7.77 -17.20 12.24
C PHE A 424 8.66 -18.16 13.08
N LEU A 425 8.90 -19.39 12.56
CA LEU A 425 9.76 -20.35 13.26
C LEU A 425 11.19 -19.83 13.41
N TRP A 426 11.75 -19.24 12.35
CA TRP A 426 13.06 -18.63 12.39
C TRP A 426 13.13 -17.48 13.41
N THR A 427 12.11 -16.63 13.43
CA THR A 427 11.98 -15.52 14.39
C THR A 427 11.96 -16.04 15.84
N GLN A 428 11.25 -17.15 16.12
CA GLN A 428 11.23 -17.75 17.46
C GLN A 428 12.59 -18.33 17.85
N ALA A 429 13.29 -18.97 16.91
CA ALA A 429 14.57 -19.61 17.16
C ALA A 429 15.74 -18.62 17.30
N GLU A 430 15.81 -17.62 16.42
CA GLU A 430 16.98 -16.76 16.26
C GLU A 430 16.78 -15.32 16.78
N GLY A 431 15.53 -14.87 16.92
CA GLY A 431 15.25 -13.53 17.43
C GLY A 431 15.78 -13.34 18.85
N VAL A 432 16.61 -12.30 19.00
CA VAL A 432 17.24 -11.96 20.29
C VAL A 432 16.34 -11.05 21.14
N ASP A 433 16.62 -11.00 22.45
CA ASP A 433 15.95 -10.04 23.34
C ASP A 433 16.34 -8.62 22.93
N VAL A 434 15.34 -7.78 22.72
CA VAL A 434 15.51 -6.37 22.30
C VAL A 434 16.11 -5.46 23.40
N GLU A 435 16.17 -5.93 24.65
CA GLU A 435 16.85 -5.25 25.74
C GLU A 435 18.31 -5.71 25.90
N SER A 436 18.77 -6.68 25.07
CA SER A 436 20.12 -7.23 25.16
C SER A 436 21.19 -6.35 24.52
N GLU A 437 22.42 -6.45 25.01
CA GLU A 437 23.59 -5.81 24.38
C GLU A 437 23.79 -6.28 22.92
N LYS A 438 23.59 -7.57 22.67
CA LYS A 438 23.65 -8.14 21.31
C LYS A 438 22.67 -7.48 20.34
N TYR A 439 21.44 -7.17 20.77
CA TYR A 439 20.49 -6.44 19.95
C TYR A 439 20.97 -5.01 19.65
N ASN A 440 21.51 -4.32 20.66
CA ASN A 440 22.03 -2.98 20.49
C ASN A 440 23.23 -2.95 19.50
N GLU A 441 24.13 -3.90 19.57
CA GLU A 441 25.23 -4.06 18.60
C GLU A 441 24.71 -4.23 17.17
N MET A 442 23.68 -5.06 16.96
CA MET A 442 23.06 -5.26 15.64
C MET A 442 22.39 -3.98 15.12
N VAL A 443 21.73 -3.22 15.99
CA VAL A 443 21.13 -1.92 15.66
C VAL A 443 22.21 -0.91 15.27
N GLU A 444 23.32 -0.84 16.00
CA GLU A 444 24.43 0.04 15.64
C GLU A 444 25.08 -0.37 14.30
N GLN A 445 25.16 -1.67 14.01
CA GLN A 445 25.61 -2.13 12.70
C GLN A 445 24.66 -1.66 11.57
N GLU A 446 23.34 -1.76 11.77
CA GLU A 446 22.37 -1.22 10.80
C GLU A 446 22.50 0.30 10.63
N ARG A 447 22.72 1.04 11.73
CA ARG A 447 22.96 2.49 11.70
C ARG A 447 24.23 2.86 10.93
N PHE A 448 25.31 2.08 11.12
CA PHE A 448 26.54 2.29 10.35
C PHE A 448 26.27 2.10 8.85
N PHE A 449 25.70 0.97 8.43
CA PHE A 449 25.49 0.68 7.02
C PHE A 449 24.48 1.63 6.33
N GLY A 450 23.44 2.07 7.02
CA GLY A 450 22.49 3.03 6.46
C GLY A 450 22.94 4.50 6.62
N GLY A 451 23.80 4.78 7.60
CA GLY A 451 24.37 6.08 7.93
C GLY A 451 25.64 6.38 7.14
N GLU A 452 26.78 6.51 7.87
CA GLU A 452 28.08 6.91 7.29
C GLU A 452 28.65 5.89 6.30
N GLY A 453 28.37 4.59 6.49
CA GLY A 453 28.74 3.53 5.55
C GLY A 453 27.85 3.44 4.30
N GLY A 454 26.75 4.17 4.24
CA GLY A 454 25.77 4.08 3.17
C GLY A 454 25.21 5.42 2.73
N ILE A 455 23.89 5.61 2.94
CA ILE A 455 23.12 6.73 2.39
C ILE A 455 23.67 8.08 2.85
N LEU A 456 23.85 8.29 4.18
CA LEU A 456 24.35 9.57 4.69
C LEU A 456 25.78 9.82 4.26
N GLY A 457 26.65 8.78 4.29
CA GLY A 457 28.04 8.91 3.84
C GLY A 457 28.16 9.36 2.39
N ALA A 458 27.33 8.82 1.49
CA ALA A 458 27.27 9.27 0.10
C ALA A 458 26.72 10.70 -0.02
N MET A 459 25.57 10.96 0.66
CA MET A 459 24.92 12.27 0.58
C MET A 459 25.81 13.40 1.11
N ASP A 460 26.51 13.19 2.22
CA ASP A 460 27.39 14.20 2.82
C ASP A 460 28.67 14.40 2.01
N LYS A 461 29.29 13.32 1.53
CA LYS A 461 30.52 13.39 0.71
C LYS A 461 30.34 14.20 -0.58
N TYR A 462 29.19 14.04 -1.23
CA TYR A 462 28.92 14.66 -2.52
C TYR A 462 27.93 15.85 -2.44
N ASN A 463 27.53 16.25 -1.25
CA ASN A 463 26.52 17.30 -0.99
C ASN A 463 25.23 17.09 -1.79
N LEU A 464 24.62 15.90 -1.63
CA LEU A 464 23.43 15.50 -2.37
C LEU A 464 22.13 15.88 -1.65
N ASP A 465 21.13 16.25 -2.45
CA ASP A 465 19.76 16.42 -1.99
C ASP A 465 18.97 15.10 -2.06
N VAL A 466 19.22 14.31 -3.12
CA VAL A 466 18.49 13.06 -3.42
C VAL A 466 19.43 12.02 -4.00
N LEU A 467 19.25 10.78 -3.65
CA LEU A 467 19.82 9.63 -4.34
C LEU A 467 18.79 9.04 -5.29
N VAL A 468 19.22 8.51 -6.43
CA VAL A 468 18.37 7.86 -7.41
C VAL A 468 18.90 6.49 -7.79
N VAL A 469 18.00 5.49 -7.80
CA VAL A 469 18.32 4.11 -8.17
C VAL A 469 17.27 3.55 -9.14
N PRO A 470 17.64 2.61 -10.02
CA PRO A 470 16.68 1.92 -10.88
C PRO A 470 15.93 0.87 -10.06
N SER A 471 14.61 0.83 -10.20
CA SER A 471 13.77 -0.15 -9.51
C SER A 471 13.71 -0.02 -7.97
N SER A 472 12.81 -0.76 -7.35
CA SER A 472 12.72 -0.92 -5.89
C SER A 472 13.74 -1.93 -5.34
N PHE A 473 14.37 -2.71 -6.20
CA PHE A 473 15.37 -3.70 -5.82
C PHE A 473 16.76 -3.09 -5.71
N GLY A 474 17.46 -3.48 -4.66
CA GLY A 474 18.82 -3.01 -4.40
C GLY A 474 19.04 -2.66 -2.93
N ILE A 475 20.30 -2.47 -2.56
CA ILE A 475 20.65 -2.21 -1.16
C ILE A 475 20.24 -0.80 -0.69
N GLY A 476 20.00 0.15 -1.60
CA GLY A 476 19.59 1.49 -1.22
C GLY A 476 18.28 1.53 -0.44
N ASN A 477 17.27 0.78 -0.91
CA ASN A 477 15.97 0.71 -0.23
C ASN A 477 16.04 -0.08 1.09
N ASP A 478 16.87 -1.15 1.18
CA ASP A 478 17.11 -1.86 2.44
C ASP A 478 17.72 -0.92 3.49
N LEU A 479 18.74 -0.17 3.12
CA LEU A 479 19.37 0.81 4.01
C LEU A 479 18.42 1.94 4.41
N ALA A 480 17.61 2.44 3.47
CA ALA A 480 16.60 3.46 3.75
C ALA A 480 15.50 2.95 4.70
N ALA A 481 15.10 1.68 4.59
CA ALA A 481 14.15 1.06 5.51
C ALA A 481 14.71 0.99 6.94
N LYS A 482 15.94 0.53 7.11
CA LYS A 482 16.63 0.42 8.41
C LYS A 482 16.79 1.78 9.11
N MET A 483 17.06 2.83 8.34
CA MET A 483 17.21 4.20 8.85
C MET A 483 15.89 4.95 9.02
N GLY A 484 14.80 4.46 8.41
CA GLY A 484 13.52 5.18 8.37
C GLY A 484 13.54 6.40 7.44
N PHE A 485 14.40 6.41 6.42
CA PHE A 485 14.46 7.48 5.43
C PHE A 485 13.31 7.43 4.44
N PRO A 486 12.83 8.56 3.93
CA PRO A 486 11.75 8.59 2.97
C PRO A 486 12.21 8.11 1.60
N VAL A 487 11.33 7.39 0.92
CA VAL A 487 11.56 6.83 -0.41
C VAL A 487 10.29 6.98 -1.25
N ILE A 488 10.46 7.32 -2.53
CA ILE A 488 9.35 7.34 -3.48
C ILE A 488 9.72 6.57 -4.74
N GLY A 489 8.86 5.62 -5.12
CA GLY A 489 8.92 4.92 -6.40
C GLY A 489 7.95 5.56 -7.40
N VAL A 490 8.43 5.80 -8.62
CA VAL A 490 7.66 6.38 -9.72
C VAL A 490 7.82 5.50 -10.96
N PRO A 491 6.78 5.27 -11.78
CA PRO A 491 6.90 4.49 -12.99
C PRO A 491 8.03 4.99 -13.91
N LEU A 492 8.90 4.08 -14.35
CA LEU A 492 10.06 4.37 -15.21
C LEU A 492 9.86 3.87 -16.64
N GLY A 493 9.21 2.72 -16.81
CA GLY A 493 9.03 2.10 -18.10
C GLY A 493 8.30 0.76 -18.03
N PHE A 494 8.30 0.07 -19.15
CA PHE A 494 7.66 -1.24 -19.31
C PHE A 494 8.58 -2.17 -20.08
N TYR A 495 8.56 -3.46 -19.71
CA TYR A 495 9.33 -4.48 -20.41
C TYR A 495 8.89 -4.57 -21.88
N PRO A 496 9.85 -4.64 -22.83
CA PRO A 496 9.55 -4.72 -24.25
C PRO A 496 8.85 -6.02 -24.66
N GLU A 497 8.19 -6.01 -25.83
CA GLU A 497 7.40 -7.13 -26.36
C GLU A 497 8.17 -8.46 -26.50
N ASN A 498 9.49 -8.40 -26.68
CA ASN A 498 10.36 -9.58 -26.81
C ASN A 498 10.92 -10.08 -25.48
N THR A 499 10.43 -9.58 -24.34
CA THR A 499 10.86 -10.03 -23.02
C THR A 499 10.45 -11.48 -22.78
N ALA A 500 11.39 -12.32 -22.37
CA ALA A 500 11.09 -13.69 -21.97
C ALA A 500 10.26 -13.71 -20.68
N ILE A 501 9.22 -14.54 -20.67
CA ILE A 501 8.38 -14.72 -19.48
C ILE A 501 9.20 -15.44 -18.40
N GLN A 502 9.21 -14.87 -17.20
CA GLN A 502 9.79 -15.48 -16.01
C GLN A 502 8.68 -15.75 -15.00
N LEU A 503 8.73 -16.91 -14.36
CA LEU A 503 7.75 -17.34 -13.37
C LEU A 503 8.29 -17.11 -11.95
N GLU A 504 7.38 -17.08 -10.98
CA GLU A 504 7.73 -17.04 -9.55
C GLU A 504 8.26 -18.40 -9.08
N ASP A 505 9.33 -18.39 -8.28
CA ASP A 505 9.95 -19.63 -7.79
C ASP A 505 9.04 -20.39 -6.82
N CYS A 506 8.34 -19.66 -5.92
CA CYS A 506 7.47 -20.27 -4.90
C CYS A 506 6.06 -20.60 -5.42
N GLU A 507 5.63 -19.99 -6.51
CA GLU A 507 4.32 -20.17 -7.14
C GLU A 507 4.45 -20.19 -8.67
N PRO A 508 4.84 -21.33 -9.27
CA PRO A 508 5.18 -21.40 -10.70
C PRO A 508 4.07 -21.07 -11.68
N HIS A 509 2.84 -20.87 -11.21
CA HIS A 509 1.74 -20.39 -12.03
C HIS A 509 1.63 -18.85 -12.05
N LEU A 510 2.39 -18.15 -11.21
CA LEU A 510 2.47 -16.70 -11.23
C LEU A 510 3.62 -16.22 -12.13
N VAL A 511 3.35 -15.19 -12.89
CA VAL A 511 4.33 -14.56 -13.79
C VAL A 511 5.02 -13.42 -13.05
N ARG A 512 6.36 -13.48 -12.96
CA ARG A 512 7.18 -12.43 -12.34
C ARG A 512 7.57 -11.33 -13.31
N ILE A 513 7.98 -11.70 -14.53
CA ILE A 513 8.35 -10.76 -15.58
C ILE A 513 7.73 -11.22 -16.89
N ALA A 514 7.14 -10.28 -17.64
CA ALA A 514 6.58 -10.51 -18.97
C ALA A 514 6.57 -9.21 -19.79
N PRO A 515 6.35 -9.28 -21.12
CA PRO A 515 6.16 -8.10 -21.95
C PRO A 515 5.07 -7.17 -21.40
N GLY A 516 5.32 -5.87 -21.43
CA GLY A 516 4.36 -4.87 -20.98
C GLY A 516 4.20 -4.72 -19.45
N MET A 517 4.88 -5.55 -18.64
CA MET A 517 4.92 -5.33 -17.20
C MET A 517 5.78 -4.10 -16.87
N PRO A 518 5.38 -3.31 -15.85
CA PRO A 518 6.09 -2.08 -15.49
C PRO A 518 7.33 -2.33 -14.63
N TYR A 519 8.18 -1.31 -14.57
CA TYR A 519 9.25 -1.14 -13.59
C TYR A 519 9.39 0.34 -13.21
N SER A 520 10.04 0.63 -12.08
CA SER A 520 10.09 1.96 -11.48
C SER A 520 11.50 2.57 -11.44
N ILE A 521 11.55 3.87 -11.15
CA ILE A 521 12.72 4.60 -10.63
C ILE A 521 12.42 4.98 -9.20
N THR A 522 13.43 4.88 -8.33
CA THR A 522 13.27 5.14 -6.92
C THR A 522 14.18 6.29 -6.48
N PHE A 523 13.62 7.24 -5.74
CA PHE A 523 14.32 8.36 -5.14
C PHE A 523 14.36 8.19 -3.64
N ILE A 524 15.52 8.49 -3.02
CA ILE A 524 15.80 8.33 -1.59
C ILE A 524 16.42 9.62 -1.07
N THR A 525 16.04 10.08 0.13
CA THR A 525 16.66 11.24 0.76
C THR A 525 16.76 11.10 2.28
N LYS A 526 17.32 12.10 2.95
CA LYS A 526 17.45 12.17 4.42
C LYS A 526 16.08 12.26 5.09
N ALA A 527 16.02 11.83 6.35
CA ALA A 527 14.82 11.97 7.17
C ALA A 527 14.27 13.40 7.14
N PHE A 528 12.96 13.51 7.04
CA PHE A 528 12.18 14.76 6.99
C PHE A 528 12.47 15.67 5.78
N SER A 529 13.09 15.13 4.73
CA SER A 529 13.27 15.82 3.45
C SER A 529 12.24 15.41 2.40
N ASP A 530 11.08 14.92 2.84
CA ASP A 530 9.98 14.44 1.99
C ASP A 530 9.53 15.46 0.93
N GLY A 531 9.63 16.76 1.23
CA GLY A 531 9.30 17.82 0.27
C GLY A 531 10.22 17.84 -0.95
N VAL A 532 11.53 17.71 -0.75
CA VAL A 532 12.51 17.63 -1.85
C VAL A 532 12.31 16.37 -2.66
N LEU A 533 12.06 15.24 -1.97
CA LEU A 533 11.75 13.96 -2.60
C LEU A 533 10.56 14.08 -3.56
N LEU A 534 9.45 14.66 -3.07
CA LEU A 534 8.24 14.89 -3.87
C LEU A 534 8.50 15.84 -5.05
N ARG A 535 9.31 16.89 -4.89
CA ARG A 535 9.67 17.82 -5.98
C ARG A 535 10.36 17.08 -7.12
N VAL A 536 11.41 16.32 -6.81
CA VAL A 536 12.19 15.60 -7.83
C VAL A 536 11.33 14.55 -8.54
N ALA A 537 10.59 13.75 -7.78
CA ALA A 537 9.68 12.74 -8.31
C ALA A 537 8.58 13.35 -9.20
N HIS A 538 7.98 14.47 -8.78
CA HIS A 538 6.95 15.17 -9.54
C HIS A 538 7.46 15.73 -10.87
N VAL A 539 8.63 16.35 -10.86
CA VAL A 539 9.25 16.86 -12.09
C VAL A 539 9.56 15.71 -13.05
N PHE A 540 10.14 14.62 -12.55
CA PHE A 540 10.41 13.43 -13.36
C PHE A 540 9.11 12.86 -13.96
N GLU A 541 8.06 12.65 -13.15
CA GLU A 541 6.75 12.16 -13.60
C GLU A 541 6.18 13.00 -14.74
N ASN A 542 6.16 14.33 -14.59
CA ASN A 542 5.60 15.24 -15.58
C ASN A 542 6.39 15.33 -16.89
N LEU A 543 7.70 15.14 -16.85
CA LEU A 543 8.55 15.17 -18.06
C LEU A 543 8.57 13.83 -18.77
N SER A 544 8.64 12.72 -18.05
CA SER A 544 8.70 11.36 -18.62
C SER A 544 7.34 10.91 -19.18
N LYS A 545 6.25 11.17 -18.45
CA LYS A 545 4.87 10.80 -18.81
C LYS A 545 4.71 9.30 -19.10
N VAL A 546 5.38 8.46 -18.32
CA VAL A 546 5.44 7.01 -18.53
C VAL A 546 4.05 6.40 -18.62
N ASN A 547 3.18 6.69 -17.64
CA ASN A 547 1.83 6.14 -17.58
C ASN A 547 0.87 6.67 -18.65
N GLU A 548 1.14 7.86 -19.20
CA GLU A 548 0.34 8.37 -20.32
C GLU A 548 0.66 7.66 -21.63
N LYS A 549 1.95 7.31 -21.84
CA LYS A 549 2.48 6.74 -23.09
C LYS A 549 2.54 5.20 -23.08
N GLY A 550 2.59 4.60 -21.89
CA GLY A 550 2.78 3.16 -21.72
C GLY A 550 1.52 2.31 -21.90
N PRO A 551 1.66 0.98 -21.83
CA PRO A 551 0.56 0.04 -21.78
C PRO A 551 -0.45 0.40 -20.68
N LYS A 552 -1.69 -0.03 -20.86
CA LYS A 552 -2.73 0.07 -19.83
C LYS A 552 -2.86 -1.30 -19.14
N PRO A 553 -3.33 -1.31 -17.90
CA PRO A 553 -3.71 -2.56 -17.25
C PRO A 553 -4.66 -3.38 -18.13
N PHE A 554 -4.50 -4.70 -18.13
CA PHE A 554 -5.44 -5.58 -18.81
C PHE A 554 -6.76 -5.69 -17.99
N ASN A 555 -7.86 -6.01 -18.65
CA ASN A 555 -9.18 -6.16 -18.01
C ASN A 555 -9.58 -4.99 -17.09
N LEU A 556 -9.36 -3.74 -17.57
CA LEU A 556 -9.82 -2.56 -16.85
C LEU A 556 -11.34 -2.59 -16.67
N PRO A 557 -11.86 -2.28 -15.47
CA PRO A 557 -13.28 -2.07 -15.26
C PRO A 557 -13.87 -1.03 -16.21
N VAL A 558 -15.10 -1.27 -16.67
CA VAL A 558 -15.77 -0.43 -17.67
C VAL A 558 -16.69 0.63 -17.08
N THR A 559 -17.08 0.49 -15.81
CA THR A 559 -17.94 1.47 -15.14
C THR A 559 -17.24 2.83 -15.07
N GLU A 560 -17.92 3.86 -15.59
CA GLU A 560 -17.49 5.26 -15.56
C GLU A 560 -18.65 6.17 -15.14
N LEU A 561 -18.33 7.32 -14.55
CA LEU A 561 -19.36 8.29 -14.10
C LEU A 561 -20.18 8.85 -15.26
N SER A 562 -19.57 9.08 -16.42
CA SER A 562 -20.24 9.58 -17.63
C SER A 562 -21.26 8.59 -18.22
N LYS A 563 -21.00 7.28 -18.17
CA LYS A 563 -21.91 6.25 -18.69
C LYS A 563 -23.18 6.09 -17.85
N ARG A 564 -23.13 6.44 -16.58
CA ARG A 564 -24.29 6.36 -15.68
C ARG A 564 -25.37 7.40 -15.98
N SER A 565 -25.02 8.53 -16.63
CA SER A 565 -25.98 9.57 -17.05
C SER A 565 -26.75 9.20 -18.31
N GLU A 566 -26.24 8.31 -19.15
CA GLU A 566 -26.89 7.86 -20.39
C GLU A 566 -27.96 6.81 -20.13
N ASP A 567 -27.75 5.90 -19.18
CA ASP A 567 -28.73 4.85 -18.83
C ASP A 567 -30.02 5.37 -18.15
N LYS A 568 -30.00 6.59 -17.61
CA LYS A 568 -31.17 7.20 -16.96
C LYS A 568 -32.18 7.83 -17.92
N ASN A 569 -31.81 8.02 -19.20
CA ASN A 569 -32.70 8.55 -20.21
C ASN A 569 -33.45 7.46 -20.99
N ASN A 570 -33.22 6.17 -20.68
CA ASN A 570 -33.84 5.01 -21.35
C ASN A 570 -34.70 4.13 -20.42
N LEU A 571 -35.15 4.66 -19.26
CA LEU A 571 -36.12 3.99 -18.37
C LEU A 571 -37.40 4.82 -18.23
#